data_ae34f20a73e27effef91068d568b27ca
#
_entry.id   ae34f20a73e27effef91068d568b27ca
#
_cell.length_a   1.000
_cell.length_b   1.000
_cell.length_c   1.000
_cell.angle_alpha   90.00
_cell.angle_beta   90.00
_cell.angle_gamma   90.00
#
_symmetry.space_group_name_H-M   'P 1'
#
loop_
_entity.id
_entity.type
_entity.pdbx_description
1 polymer ?
#
loop_
_entity_poly.entity_id
_entity_poly.type
_entity_poly.pdbx_seq_one_letter_code
_entity_poly.pdbx_strand_id
1 'polypeptide(L)'
;MEDNMNKDLMADLALKELLVRLMQTQASKLIENDYKKLKNTSRLAFIIDYIKNNLHQKLSIEHLARLALVSKSNFFKLFKYEIGIAPNEFILMERIKRAKELLKENQSIKEVAFGTGFSDTNHFIKTFKTFEGLTPKNYQRNLFSKYKIVS
;
A
#
# COMPACT_ATOMS: atom_id res chain seq x y z
N MET A 1 19.90 -59.16 17.19
CA MET A 1 19.71 -58.41 15.95
C MET A 1 18.29 -57.85 15.80
N GLU A 2 17.26 -58.60 16.17
CA GLU A 2 15.84 -58.16 16.12
C GLU A 2 15.49 -57.04 17.12
N ASP A 3 16.14 -57.02 18.28
CA ASP A 3 15.86 -56.06 19.35
C ASP A 3 16.30 -54.62 18.99
N ASN A 4 17.36 -54.50 18.19
CA ASN A 4 17.86 -53.20 17.74
C ASN A 4 16.98 -52.61 16.59
N MET A 5 16.50 -53.45 15.70
CA MET A 5 15.63 -53.06 14.59
C MET A 5 14.24 -52.62 15.10
N ASN A 6 13.73 -53.25 16.16
CA ASN A 6 12.48 -52.83 16.81
C ASN A 6 12.62 -51.46 17.52
N LYS A 7 13.77 -51.18 18.14
CA LYS A 7 14.04 -49.87 18.78
C LYS A 7 14.15 -48.76 17.76
N ASP A 8 14.81 -48.98 16.62
CA ASP A 8 14.91 -47.99 15.54
C ASP A 8 13.54 -47.71 14.89
N LEU A 9 12.72 -48.75 14.69
CA LEU A 9 11.36 -48.60 14.19
C LEU A 9 10.45 -47.81 15.15
N MET A 10 10.56 -48.10 16.45
CA MET A 10 9.81 -47.36 17.49
C MET A 10 10.25 -45.92 17.59
N ALA A 11 11.54 -45.61 17.46
CA ALA A 11 12.08 -44.28 17.45
C ALA A 11 11.58 -43.50 16.22
N ASP A 12 11.53 -44.10 15.03
CA ASP A 12 11.03 -43.49 13.81
C ASP A 12 9.52 -43.20 13.89
N LEU A 13 8.72 -44.10 14.46
CA LEU A 13 7.30 -43.91 14.72
C LEU A 13 7.05 -42.78 15.73
N ALA A 14 7.81 -42.74 16.82
CA ALA A 14 7.71 -41.68 17.81
C ALA A 14 8.08 -40.30 17.23
N LEU A 15 9.10 -40.25 16.38
CA LEU A 15 9.51 -39.03 15.69
C LEU A 15 8.41 -38.54 14.72
N LYS A 16 7.81 -39.46 13.96
CA LYS A 16 6.69 -39.13 13.06
C LYS A 16 5.46 -38.63 13.83
N GLU A 17 5.11 -39.29 14.94
CA GLU A 17 4.02 -38.83 15.80
C GLU A 17 4.31 -37.46 16.40
N LEU A 18 5.53 -37.19 16.85
CA LEU A 18 5.95 -35.89 17.36
C LEU A 18 5.84 -34.80 16.28
N LEU A 19 6.26 -35.08 15.05
CA LEU A 19 6.14 -34.16 13.91
C LEU A 19 4.67 -33.86 13.58
N VAL A 20 3.79 -34.87 13.58
CA VAL A 20 2.37 -34.69 13.36
C VAL A 20 1.76 -33.82 14.46
N ARG A 21 2.09 -34.07 15.71
CA ARG A 21 1.62 -33.25 16.84
C ARG A 21 2.14 -31.83 16.78
N LEU A 22 3.42 -31.61 16.40
CA LEU A 22 3.98 -30.28 16.17
C LEU A 22 3.25 -29.54 15.04
N MET A 23 2.91 -30.21 13.95
CA MET A 23 2.14 -29.64 12.85
C MET A 23 0.70 -29.28 13.25
N GLN A 24 0.14 -29.96 14.25
CA GLN A 24 -1.21 -29.69 14.79
C GLN A 24 -1.22 -28.68 15.94
N THR A 25 -0.06 -28.25 16.44
CA THR A 25 0.05 -27.31 17.57
C THR A 25 -0.06 -25.86 17.15
N GLN A 26 -0.22 -24.98 18.16
CA GLN A 26 -0.27 -23.52 17.96
C GLN A 26 0.99 -22.96 17.28
N ALA A 27 2.15 -23.62 17.40
CA ALA A 27 3.40 -23.21 16.76
C ALA A 27 3.29 -23.19 15.23
N SER A 28 2.65 -24.19 14.61
CA SER A 28 2.42 -24.21 13.16
C SER A 28 1.50 -23.08 12.71
N LYS A 29 0.48 -22.74 13.50
CA LYS A 29 -0.41 -21.62 13.24
C LYS A 29 0.30 -20.27 13.36
N LEU A 30 1.22 -20.12 14.29
CA LEU A 30 2.05 -18.92 14.44
C LEU A 30 2.97 -18.74 13.22
N ILE A 31 3.68 -19.79 12.82
CA ILE A 31 4.54 -19.78 11.62
C ILE A 31 3.72 -19.47 10.36
N GLU A 32 2.54 -20.06 10.21
CA GLU A 32 1.65 -19.79 9.08
C GLU A 32 1.16 -18.34 9.08
N ASN A 33 0.82 -17.79 10.23
CA ASN A 33 0.39 -16.40 10.38
C ASN A 33 1.53 -15.42 10.07
N ASP A 34 2.74 -15.69 10.54
CA ASP A 34 3.92 -14.86 10.25
C ASP A 34 4.28 -14.91 8.77
N TYR A 35 4.20 -16.08 8.14
CA TYR A 35 4.41 -16.22 6.70
C TYR A 35 3.35 -15.47 5.88
N LYS A 36 2.06 -15.57 6.26
CA LYS A 36 0.97 -14.79 5.64
C LYS A 36 1.19 -13.29 5.80
N LYS A 37 1.61 -12.84 6.97
CA LYS A 37 1.92 -11.44 7.25
C LYS A 37 3.05 -10.91 6.38
N LEU A 38 4.17 -11.63 6.30
CA LEU A 38 5.31 -11.28 5.43
C LEU A 38 4.90 -11.21 3.96
N LYS A 39 4.12 -12.17 3.48
CA LYS A 39 3.62 -12.20 2.11
C LYS A 39 2.69 -11.01 1.81
N ASN A 40 1.81 -10.67 2.74
CA ASN A 40 0.91 -9.54 2.59
C ASN A 40 1.67 -8.20 2.60
N THR A 41 2.65 -8.04 3.47
CA THR A 41 3.51 -6.85 3.55
C THR A 41 4.28 -6.64 2.25
N SER A 42 4.87 -7.68 1.67
CA SER A 42 5.60 -7.59 0.40
C SER A 42 4.68 -7.23 -0.77
N ARG A 43 3.48 -7.81 -0.82
CA ARG A 43 2.47 -7.47 -1.83
C ARG A 43 2.00 -6.03 -1.72
N LEU A 44 1.78 -5.57 -0.49
CA LEU A 44 1.33 -4.22 -0.24
C LEU A 44 2.41 -3.19 -0.59
N ALA A 45 3.68 -3.46 -0.27
CA ALA A 45 4.80 -2.62 -0.68
C ALA A 45 4.85 -2.47 -2.21
N PHE A 46 4.71 -3.57 -2.95
CA PHE A 46 4.61 -3.53 -4.41
C PHE A 46 3.44 -2.66 -4.91
N ILE A 47 2.26 -2.78 -4.29
CA ILE A 47 1.09 -1.97 -4.67
C ILE A 47 1.31 -0.49 -4.39
N ILE A 48 1.94 -0.14 -3.27
CA ILE A 48 2.27 1.25 -2.92
C ILE A 48 3.22 1.85 -3.97
N ASP A 49 4.26 1.13 -4.35
CA ASP A 49 5.19 1.58 -5.39
C ASP A 49 4.50 1.69 -6.75
N TYR A 50 3.63 0.74 -7.10
CA TYR A 50 2.83 0.80 -8.30
C TYR A 50 1.94 2.05 -8.33
N ILE A 51 1.22 2.36 -7.24
CA ILE A 51 0.40 3.56 -7.12
C ILE A 51 1.25 4.82 -7.35
N LYS A 52 2.38 4.95 -6.65
CA LYS A 52 3.24 6.14 -6.72
C LYS A 52 3.80 6.38 -8.12
N ASN A 53 4.13 5.32 -8.84
CA ASN A 53 4.67 5.40 -10.20
C ASN A 53 3.59 5.62 -11.28
N ASN A 54 2.30 5.43 -10.95
CA ASN A 54 1.19 5.49 -11.91
C ASN A 54 0.09 6.51 -11.53
N LEU A 55 0.42 7.52 -10.72
CA LEU A 55 -0.57 8.51 -10.21
C LEU A 55 -1.32 9.24 -11.32
N HIS A 56 -0.66 9.48 -12.47
CA HIS A 56 -1.23 10.14 -13.63
C HIS A 56 -2.29 9.31 -14.36
N GLN A 57 -2.36 8.00 -14.09
CA GLN A 57 -3.30 7.08 -14.73
C GLN A 57 -4.57 6.89 -13.90
N LYS A 58 -5.61 6.32 -14.53
CA LYS A 58 -6.81 5.87 -13.82
C LYS A 58 -6.50 4.63 -13.00
N LEU A 59 -6.34 4.78 -11.69
CA LEU A 59 -6.14 3.68 -10.74
C LEU A 59 -7.50 3.20 -10.22
N SER A 60 -7.88 1.96 -10.54
CA SER A 60 -9.09 1.35 -9.98
C SER A 60 -8.73 0.35 -8.88
N ILE A 61 -9.56 0.32 -7.84
CA ILE A 61 -9.36 -0.61 -6.71
C ILE A 61 -9.42 -2.06 -7.17
N GLU A 62 -10.25 -2.38 -8.17
CA GLU A 62 -10.33 -3.69 -8.78
C GLU A 62 -9.01 -4.11 -9.42
N HIS A 63 -8.36 -3.19 -10.13
CA HIS A 63 -7.05 -3.44 -10.74
C HIS A 63 -5.97 -3.68 -9.68
N LEU A 64 -5.91 -2.82 -8.66
CA LEU A 64 -4.94 -2.95 -7.57
C LEU A 64 -5.14 -4.25 -6.76
N ALA A 65 -6.39 -4.65 -6.53
CA ALA A 65 -6.71 -5.92 -5.87
C ALA A 65 -6.24 -7.13 -6.69
N ARG A 66 -6.42 -7.11 -8.02
CA ARG A 66 -5.88 -8.15 -8.91
C ARG A 66 -4.35 -8.22 -8.86
N LEU A 67 -3.67 -7.08 -8.88
CA LEU A 67 -2.21 -7.03 -8.75
C LEU A 67 -1.74 -7.58 -7.40
N ALA A 68 -2.50 -7.33 -6.33
CA ALA A 68 -2.25 -7.89 -5.01
C ALA A 68 -2.65 -9.37 -4.87
N LEU A 69 -3.26 -9.97 -5.89
CA LEU A 69 -3.75 -11.36 -5.88
C LEU A 69 -4.77 -11.64 -4.76
N VAL A 70 -5.64 -10.68 -4.49
CA VAL A 70 -6.73 -10.80 -3.50
C VAL A 70 -8.04 -10.25 -4.07
N SER A 71 -9.16 -10.58 -3.42
CA SER A 71 -10.45 -9.98 -3.75
C SER A 71 -10.47 -8.48 -3.42
N LYS A 72 -11.32 -7.70 -4.09
CA LYS A 72 -11.50 -6.27 -3.83
C LYS A 72 -11.78 -5.97 -2.34
N SER A 73 -12.66 -6.76 -1.73
CA SER A 73 -13.03 -6.61 -0.31
C SER A 73 -11.84 -6.88 0.62
N ASN A 74 -11.08 -7.95 0.36
CA ASN A 74 -9.89 -8.27 1.13
C ASN A 74 -8.77 -7.24 0.92
N PHE A 75 -8.60 -6.73 -0.30
CA PHE A 75 -7.65 -5.66 -0.59
C PHE A 75 -7.95 -4.41 0.24
N PHE A 76 -9.21 -3.97 0.26
CA PHE A 76 -9.62 -2.80 1.02
C PHE A 76 -9.34 -2.95 2.52
N LYS A 77 -9.71 -4.10 3.09
CA LYS A 77 -9.48 -4.41 4.52
C LYS A 77 -7.99 -4.46 4.85
N LEU A 78 -7.21 -5.18 4.04
CA LEU A 78 -5.77 -5.32 4.21
C LEU A 78 -5.08 -3.96 4.13
N PHE A 79 -5.38 -3.17 3.10
CA PHE A 79 -4.78 -1.87 2.88
C PHE A 79 -5.08 -0.91 4.05
N LYS A 80 -6.35 -0.83 4.46
CA LYS A 80 -6.76 0.02 5.58
C LYS A 80 -6.16 -0.44 6.91
N TYR A 81 -6.02 -1.75 7.12
CA TYR A 81 -5.40 -2.30 8.33
C TYR A 81 -3.91 -1.96 8.41
N GLU A 82 -3.16 -2.14 7.33
CA GLU A 82 -1.70 -1.95 7.30
C GLU A 82 -1.29 -0.47 7.14
N ILE A 83 -2.04 0.32 6.38
CA ILE A 83 -1.70 1.73 6.06
C ILE A 83 -2.46 2.73 6.94
N GLY A 84 -3.58 2.30 7.54
CA GLY A 84 -4.40 3.15 8.41
C GLY A 84 -5.49 3.94 7.70
N ILE A 85 -5.40 4.11 6.36
CA ILE A 85 -6.38 4.84 5.54
C ILE A 85 -6.88 3.99 4.37
N ALA A 86 -8.01 4.38 3.77
CA ALA A 86 -8.57 3.67 2.63
C ALA A 86 -7.69 3.84 1.37
N PRO A 87 -7.65 2.83 0.46
CA PRO A 87 -6.84 2.91 -0.76
C PRO A 87 -7.11 4.14 -1.62
N ASN A 88 -8.38 4.52 -1.80
CA ASN A 88 -8.75 5.72 -2.57
C ASN A 88 -8.22 7.01 -1.92
N GLU A 89 -8.29 7.09 -0.60
CA GLU A 89 -7.78 8.23 0.16
C GLU A 89 -6.25 8.32 0.03
N PHE A 90 -5.57 7.19 0.12
CA PHE A 90 -4.12 7.11 -0.11
C PHE A 90 -3.72 7.59 -1.52
N ILE A 91 -4.45 7.17 -2.56
CA ILE A 91 -4.20 7.63 -3.94
C ILE A 91 -4.38 9.15 -4.04
N LEU A 92 -5.45 9.70 -3.46
CA LEU A 92 -5.67 11.15 -3.47
C LEU A 92 -4.56 11.89 -2.72
N MET A 93 -4.15 11.42 -1.55
CA MET A 93 -3.06 11.98 -0.77
C MET A 93 -1.74 12.02 -1.57
N GLU A 94 -1.36 10.92 -2.22
CA GLU A 94 -0.15 10.88 -3.05
C GLU A 94 -0.25 11.78 -4.29
N ARG A 95 -1.44 11.90 -4.90
CA ARG A 95 -1.70 12.86 -5.98
C ARG A 95 -1.53 14.31 -5.53
N ILE A 96 -2.06 14.66 -4.36
CA ILE A 96 -1.90 16.01 -3.80
C ILE A 96 -0.43 16.29 -3.46
N LYS A 97 0.27 15.33 -2.90
CA LYS A 97 1.71 15.43 -2.65
C LYS A 97 2.49 15.70 -3.93
N ARG A 98 2.23 14.95 -5.01
CA ARG A 98 2.84 15.19 -6.32
C ARG A 98 2.44 16.55 -6.92
N ALA A 99 1.19 16.95 -6.75
CA ALA A 99 0.71 18.26 -7.19
C ALA A 99 1.48 19.43 -6.56
N LYS A 100 1.82 19.32 -5.27
CA LYS A 100 2.62 20.33 -4.56
C LYS A 100 4.00 20.50 -5.19
N GLU A 101 4.63 19.43 -5.64
CA GLU A 101 5.93 19.50 -6.34
C GLU A 101 5.77 20.22 -7.70
N LEU A 102 4.78 19.84 -8.51
CA LEU A 102 4.53 20.47 -9.81
C LEU A 102 4.15 21.96 -9.69
N LEU A 103 3.45 22.34 -8.63
CA LEU A 103 3.11 23.76 -8.37
C LEU A 103 4.35 24.60 -8.07
N LYS A 104 5.42 24.03 -7.51
CA LYS A 104 6.71 24.73 -7.34
C LYS A 104 7.40 25.04 -8.68
N GLU A 105 7.17 24.20 -9.69
CA GLU A 105 7.68 24.38 -11.05
C GLU A 105 6.91 25.41 -11.89
N ASN A 106 6.01 26.19 -11.27
CA ASN A 106 5.17 27.20 -11.90
C ASN A 106 4.23 26.68 -13.01
N GLN A 107 3.88 25.41 -12.98
CA GLN A 107 2.90 24.85 -13.92
C GLN A 107 1.50 25.41 -13.67
N SER A 108 0.67 25.42 -14.70
CA SER A 108 -0.73 25.87 -14.57
C SER A 108 -1.54 24.87 -13.73
N ILE A 109 -2.57 25.37 -13.04
CA ILE A 109 -3.45 24.53 -12.20
C ILE A 109 -4.08 23.39 -13.00
N LYS A 110 -4.41 23.65 -14.27
CA LYS A 110 -4.98 22.66 -15.19
C LYS A 110 -3.96 21.55 -15.53
N GLU A 111 -2.75 21.91 -15.88
CA GLU A 111 -1.67 20.96 -16.17
C GLU A 111 -1.35 20.09 -14.95
N VAL A 112 -1.25 20.69 -13.77
CA VAL A 112 -1.04 19.98 -12.51
C VAL A 112 -2.17 18.99 -12.23
N ALA A 113 -3.44 19.39 -12.42
CA ALA A 113 -4.59 18.52 -12.21
C ALA A 113 -4.50 17.25 -13.08
N PHE A 114 -4.32 17.42 -14.38
CA PHE A 114 -4.24 16.29 -15.31
C PHE A 114 -2.95 15.47 -15.13
N GLY A 115 -1.81 16.14 -14.93
CA GLY A 115 -0.52 15.48 -14.69
C GLY A 115 -0.46 14.64 -13.42
N THR A 116 -1.37 14.91 -12.47
CA THR A 116 -1.51 14.12 -11.24
C THR A 116 -2.69 13.13 -11.26
N GLY A 117 -3.33 12.97 -12.42
CA GLY A 117 -4.35 11.93 -12.64
C GLY A 117 -5.77 12.32 -12.24
N PHE A 118 -6.06 13.61 -12.04
CA PHE A 118 -7.43 14.08 -11.92
C PHE A 118 -8.04 14.25 -13.32
N SER A 119 -9.25 13.77 -13.51
CA SER A 119 -9.99 13.92 -14.77
C SER A 119 -10.72 15.26 -14.88
N ASP A 120 -10.83 15.98 -13.77
CA ASP A 120 -11.53 17.26 -13.67
C ASP A 120 -10.80 18.24 -12.74
N THR A 121 -10.57 19.44 -13.22
CA THR A 121 -9.87 20.50 -12.48
C THR A 121 -10.64 20.96 -11.23
N ASN A 122 -11.97 20.98 -11.28
CA ASN A 122 -12.78 21.36 -10.12
C ASN A 122 -12.68 20.34 -8.99
N HIS A 123 -12.69 19.04 -9.35
CA HIS A 123 -12.44 17.98 -8.39
C HIS A 123 -11.04 18.09 -7.77
N PHE A 124 -10.02 18.36 -8.58
CA PHE A 124 -8.67 18.62 -8.10
C PHE A 124 -8.63 19.77 -7.09
N ILE A 125 -9.20 20.95 -7.44
CA ILE A 125 -9.19 22.13 -6.57
C ILE A 125 -9.86 21.86 -5.23
N LYS A 126 -11.02 21.19 -5.23
CA LYS A 126 -11.73 20.80 -4.01
C LYS A 126 -10.90 19.84 -3.16
N THR A 127 -10.36 18.80 -3.78
CA THR A 127 -9.54 17.80 -3.08
C THR A 127 -8.28 18.44 -2.50
N PHE A 128 -7.57 19.25 -3.28
CA PHE A 128 -6.39 19.96 -2.81
C PHE A 128 -6.70 20.84 -1.59
N LYS A 129 -7.82 21.62 -1.67
CA LYS A 129 -8.24 22.46 -0.54
C LYS A 129 -8.59 21.63 0.71
N THR A 130 -9.17 20.45 0.53
CA THR A 130 -9.48 19.55 1.66
C THR A 130 -8.20 19.07 2.36
N PHE A 131 -7.15 18.72 1.62
CA PHE A 131 -5.90 18.22 2.18
C PHE A 131 -4.99 19.34 2.72
N GLU A 132 -4.92 20.49 2.04
CA GLU A 132 -3.94 21.56 2.32
C GLU A 132 -4.55 22.80 3.00
N GLY A 133 -5.87 22.87 3.16
CA GLY A 133 -6.58 24.00 3.75
C GLY A 133 -6.74 25.24 2.85
N LEU A 134 -6.07 25.27 1.68
CA LEU A 134 -6.11 26.39 0.72
C LEU A 134 -6.15 25.88 -0.72
N THR A 135 -6.61 26.74 -1.64
CA THR A 135 -6.68 26.36 -3.06
C THR A 135 -5.28 26.22 -3.67
N PRO A 136 -5.11 25.41 -4.75
CA PRO A 136 -3.83 25.27 -5.44
C PRO A 136 -3.23 26.61 -5.90
N LYS A 137 -4.08 27.53 -6.37
CA LYS A 137 -3.68 28.87 -6.81
C LYS A 137 -3.12 29.70 -5.64
N ASN A 138 -3.76 29.65 -4.48
CA ASN A 138 -3.29 30.35 -3.29
C ASN A 138 -2.01 29.70 -2.76
N TYR A 139 -1.92 28.39 -2.78
CA TYR A 139 -0.70 27.65 -2.43
C TYR A 139 0.47 28.10 -3.30
N GLN A 140 0.29 28.11 -4.63
CA GLN A 140 1.32 28.52 -5.58
C GLN A 140 1.72 30.00 -5.38
N ARG A 141 0.76 30.90 -5.20
CA ARG A 141 1.04 32.31 -4.92
C ARG A 141 1.86 32.51 -3.66
N ASN A 142 1.56 31.78 -2.59
CA ASN A 142 2.28 31.87 -1.32
C ASN A 142 3.72 31.35 -1.43
N LEU A 143 3.97 30.34 -2.28
CA LEU A 143 5.33 29.88 -2.56
C LEU A 143 6.16 31.02 -3.17
N PHE A 144 5.66 31.68 -4.22
CA PHE A 144 6.42 32.72 -4.94
C PHE A 144 6.51 34.05 -4.18
N SER A 145 5.58 34.36 -3.28
CA SER A 145 5.70 35.57 -2.45
C SER A 145 6.80 35.44 -1.40
N LYS A 146 7.08 34.23 -0.88
CA LYS A 146 8.19 33.99 0.03
C LYS A 146 9.57 34.15 -0.62
N TYR A 147 9.69 33.86 -1.92
CA TYR A 147 10.94 34.02 -2.66
C TYR A 147 11.25 35.49 -3.06
N LYS A 148 10.22 36.37 -3.14
CA LYS A 148 10.40 37.80 -3.43
C LYS A 148 10.95 38.62 -2.25
N ILE A 149 10.90 38.10 -1.03
CA ILE A 149 11.36 38.80 0.19
C ILE A 149 12.86 38.56 0.46
N VAL A 150 13.48 37.61 -0.24
CA VAL A 150 14.89 37.18 -0.05
C VAL A 150 15.79 37.73 -1.18
N SER A 151 15.24 38.49 -2.12
CA SER A 151 15.99 39.19 -3.18
C SER A 151 16.00 40.68 -2.93
#